data_e2c1de19b4aff2a4da73150bf7171815
#
_entry.id   e2c1de19b4aff2a4da73150bf7171815
#
_cell.length_a   1.000
_cell.length_b   1.000
_cell.length_c   1.000
_cell.angle_alpha   90.00
_cell.angle_beta   90.00
_cell.angle_gamma   90.00
#
_symmetry.space_group_name_H-M   'P 1'
#
loop_
_entity.id
_entity.type
_entity.pdbx_description
1 polymer ?
#
loop_
_entity_poly.entity_id
_entity_poly.type
_entity_poly.pdbx_seq_one_letter_code
_entity_poly.pdbx_strand_id
1 'polypeptide(L)'
;YKRQGIIFVKLVDYSQRSKTSSQIASALTEELYVAVPEAVSYAFISPSIPGLGVTSGITLQVQDLEGRGTEFLADETMRFMDSLRKQPQIGSVTTQFNAGIPQRRIEVDKEKALAQGVPLRSFYKTMSTLLGGSYINNFNRFGKLYQTYIQAAPEYRRDKYSLESYFVDDGQGNSIPVSSFTTVRDTTGVEFVSQFNLYRSVSLTVSPAARASTTTVMREITATAAETLPDDIGTAWSGTSYQEANASKTGGLVYA
;
A
#
# COMPACT_ATOMS: atom_id res chain seq x y z
N TYR A 1 -6.60 4.40 -12.23
CA TYR A 1 -5.65 5.49 -11.99
C TYR A 1 -4.52 4.96 -11.12
N LYS A 2 -3.29 4.98 -11.61
CA LYS A 2 -2.11 4.76 -10.77
C LYS A 2 -1.91 6.04 -9.97
N ARG A 3 -2.02 5.95 -8.65
CA ARG A 3 -1.77 7.08 -7.73
C ARG A 3 -0.30 7.12 -7.26
N GLN A 4 0.51 6.18 -7.71
CA GLN A 4 1.92 6.04 -7.34
C GLN A 4 2.79 6.15 -8.58
N GLY A 5 3.96 6.77 -8.44
CA GLY A 5 5.00 6.86 -9.44
C GLY A 5 6.36 6.56 -8.83
N ILE A 6 7.25 5.96 -9.61
CA ILE A 6 8.65 5.69 -9.24
C ILE A 6 9.53 6.40 -10.25
N ILE A 7 10.53 7.14 -9.75
CA ILE A 7 11.53 7.82 -10.57
C ILE A 7 12.89 7.23 -10.20
N PHE A 8 13.60 6.70 -11.19
CA PHE A 8 14.95 6.22 -11.01
C PHE A 8 15.95 7.35 -11.31
N VAL A 9 16.72 7.74 -10.29
CA VAL A 9 17.73 8.79 -10.39
C VAL A 9 19.12 8.14 -10.40
N LYS A 10 19.85 8.32 -11.49
CA LYS A 10 21.25 7.88 -11.60
C LYS A 10 22.14 9.00 -11.09
N LEU A 11 22.89 8.72 -10.04
CA LEU A 11 23.89 9.66 -9.50
C LEU A 11 25.18 9.63 -10.35
N VAL A 12 25.92 10.75 -10.34
CA VAL A 12 27.29 10.81 -10.87
C VAL A 12 28.22 9.91 -10.05
N ASP A 13 29.38 9.58 -10.63
CA ASP A 13 30.37 8.72 -9.97
C ASP A 13 30.80 9.25 -8.60
N TYR A 14 31.24 8.34 -7.72
CA TYR A 14 31.69 8.67 -6.37
C TYR A 14 32.85 9.68 -6.37
N SER A 15 33.72 9.61 -7.37
CA SER A 15 34.86 10.54 -7.54
C SER A 15 34.41 11.98 -7.84
N GLN A 16 33.20 12.17 -8.33
CA GLN A 16 32.67 13.46 -8.75
C GLN A 16 31.66 14.06 -7.75
N ARG A 17 31.46 13.42 -6.59
CA ARG A 17 30.51 13.90 -5.57
C ARG A 17 31.08 13.76 -4.16
N SER A 18 30.74 14.72 -3.30
CA SER A 18 31.15 14.70 -1.90
C SER A 18 30.11 14.03 -0.97
N LYS A 19 28.84 13.94 -1.41
CA LYS A 19 27.75 13.36 -0.62
C LYS A 19 27.55 11.89 -0.97
N THR A 20 27.26 11.07 0.04
CA THR A 20 26.86 9.67 -0.16
C THR A 20 25.44 9.58 -0.74
N SER A 21 25.08 8.44 -1.32
CA SER A 21 23.71 8.20 -1.82
C SER A 21 22.65 8.33 -0.71
N SER A 22 22.98 7.91 0.50
CA SER A 22 22.09 8.05 1.66
C SER A 22 21.87 9.52 2.03
N GLN A 23 22.93 10.33 2.07
CA GLN A 23 22.82 11.76 2.35
C GLN A 23 22.00 12.50 1.28
N ILE A 24 22.18 12.11 0.01
CA ILE A 24 21.39 12.68 -1.10
C ILE A 24 19.93 12.26 -0.97
N ALA A 25 19.63 11.00 -0.66
CA ALA A 25 18.26 10.52 -0.50
C ALA A 25 17.55 11.23 0.67
N SER A 26 18.23 11.45 1.80
CA SER A 26 17.65 12.18 2.94
C SER A 26 17.37 13.64 2.58
N ALA A 27 18.32 14.34 1.99
CA ALA A 27 18.14 15.73 1.59
C ALA A 27 17.02 15.89 0.55
N LEU A 28 16.96 14.98 -0.45
CA LEU A 28 15.92 14.98 -1.46
C LEU A 28 14.53 14.72 -0.86
N THR A 29 14.44 13.86 0.16
CA THR A 29 13.16 13.61 0.85
C THR A 29 12.67 14.86 1.57
N GLU A 30 13.55 15.60 2.25
CA GLU A 30 13.21 16.87 2.89
C GLU A 30 12.76 17.94 1.88
N GLU A 31 13.48 18.06 0.77
CA GLU A 31 13.12 19.00 -0.30
C GLU A 31 11.78 18.63 -0.95
N LEU A 32 11.52 17.36 -1.22
CA LEU A 32 10.26 16.88 -1.80
C LEU A 32 9.07 17.13 -0.88
N TYR A 33 9.25 16.99 0.44
CA TYR A 33 8.19 17.27 1.41
C TYR A 33 7.70 18.73 1.34
N VAL A 34 8.60 19.67 1.06
CA VAL A 34 8.27 21.09 0.92
C VAL A 34 7.79 21.41 -0.49
N ALA A 35 8.43 20.85 -1.52
CA ALA A 35 8.17 21.19 -2.92
C ALA A 35 6.88 20.57 -3.49
N VAL A 36 6.44 19.44 -2.93
CA VAL A 36 5.28 18.66 -3.43
C VAL A 36 4.37 18.27 -2.27
N PRO A 37 3.71 19.23 -1.62
CA PRO A 37 2.86 18.97 -0.45
C PRO A 37 1.60 18.14 -0.78
N GLU A 38 1.23 18.05 -2.06
CA GLU A 38 0.07 17.27 -2.51
C GLU A 38 0.34 15.75 -2.58
N ALA A 39 1.60 15.33 -2.43
CA ALA A 39 1.98 13.92 -2.51
C ALA A 39 2.90 13.51 -1.36
N VAL A 40 2.74 12.28 -0.90
CA VAL A 40 3.72 11.66 -0.01
C VAL A 40 4.90 11.20 -0.86
N SER A 41 5.98 11.97 -0.83
CA SER A 41 7.18 11.75 -1.64
C SER A 41 8.39 11.46 -0.77
N TYR A 42 9.16 10.44 -1.10
CA TYR A 42 10.40 10.12 -0.41
C TYR A 42 11.40 9.45 -1.35
N ALA A 43 12.68 9.66 -1.10
CA ALA A 43 13.76 9.04 -1.83
C ALA A 43 14.35 7.88 -1.02
N PHE A 44 14.68 6.79 -1.68
CA PHE A 44 15.33 5.63 -1.07
C PHE A 44 16.42 5.08 -1.99
N ILE A 45 17.35 4.36 -1.42
CA ILE A 45 18.40 3.66 -2.17
C ILE A 45 18.01 2.21 -2.42
N SER A 46 18.40 1.70 -3.59
CA SER A 46 18.21 0.28 -3.91
C SER A 46 19.00 -0.61 -2.95
N PRO A 47 18.53 -1.83 -2.65
CA PRO A 47 19.29 -2.77 -1.85
C PRO A 47 20.59 -3.16 -2.55
N SER A 48 21.62 -3.49 -1.75
CA SER A 48 22.93 -3.89 -2.27
C SER A 48 22.89 -5.20 -3.07
N ILE A 49 21.94 -6.06 -2.77
CA ILE A 49 21.73 -7.34 -3.47
C ILE A 49 20.38 -7.30 -4.19
N PRO A 50 20.38 -7.28 -5.55
CA PRO A 50 19.15 -7.32 -6.33
C PRO A 50 18.31 -8.56 -6.02
N GLY A 51 17.00 -8.37 -5.83
CA GLY A 51 16.05 -9.46 -5.56
C GLY A 51 15.83 -9.79 -4.09
N LEU A 52 16.60 -9.23 -3.16
CA LEU A 52 16.40 -9.39 -1.71
C LEU A 52 15.71 -8.17 -1.06
N GLY A 53 14.74 -7.60 -1.72
CA GLY A 53 13.96 -6.45 -1.25
C GLY A 53 13.82 -5.37 -2.29
N VAL A 54 12.99 -4.37 -2.02
CA VAL A 54 12.74 -3.22 -2.91
C VAL A 54 13.56 -2.01 -2.48
N THR A 55 13.81 -1.88 -1.17
CA THR A 55 14.53 -0.75 -0.56
C THR A 55 15.66 -1.27 0.31
N SER A 56 16.72 -0.47 0.45
CA SER A 56 17.76 -0.69 1.44
C SER A 56 17.22 -0.40 2.85
N GLY A 57 17.61 -1.21 3.82
CA GLY A 57 17.20 -1.07 5.23
C GLY A 57 16.68 -2.37 5.83
N ILE A 58 16.32 -2.32 7.11
CA ILE A 58 15.73 -3.43 7.84
C ILE A 58 14.26 -3.52 7.50
N THR A 59 13.83 -4.65 6.95
CA THR A 59 12.43 -4.87 6.56
C THR A 59 11.71 -5.74 7.57
N LEU A 60 10.64 -5.20 8.14
CA LEU A 60 9.77 -5.82 9.13
C LEU A 60 8.34 -5.88 8.59
N GLN A 61 7.66 -7.00 8.80
CA GLN A 61 6.23 -7.17 8.57
C GLN A 61 5.50 -7.09 9.90
N VAL A 62 4.55 -6.18 10.04
CA VAL A 62 3.59 -6.11 11.15
C VAL A 62 2.34 -6.86 10.71
N GLN A 63 1.90 -7.85 11.46
CA GLN A 63 0.91 -8.84 11.06
C GLN A 63 -0.30 -8.86 11.98
N ASP A 64 -1.49 -8.85 11.42
CA ASP A 64 -2.76 -9.08 12.12
C ASP A 64 -2.99 -10.60 12.24
N LEU A 65 -2.70 -11.17 13.42
CA LEU A 65 -2.74 -12.61 13.66
C LEU A 65 -4.16 -13.14 13.85
N GLU A 66 -5.07 -12.32 14.37
CA GLU A 66 -6.45 -12.71 14.69
C GLU A 66 -7.49 -12.22 13.66
N GLY A 67 -7.07 -11.46 12.65
CA GLY A 67 -8.00 -10.99 11.61
C GLY A 67 -8.89 -9.83 12.06
N ARG A 68 -8.41 -8.98 12.98
CA ARG A 68 -9.11 -7.81 13.52
C ARG A 68 -9.46 -6.75 12.46
N GLY A 69 -8.76 -6.78 11.35
CA GLY A 69 -9.07 -5.92 10.20
C GLY A 69 -8.01 -4.86 9.91
N THR A 70 -8.19 -4.22 8.77
CA THR A 70 -7.18 -3.33 8.19
C THR A 70 -7.04 -2.01 8.96
N GLU A 71 -8.12 -1.49 9.53
CA GLU A 71 -8.12 -0.26 10.35
C GLU A 71 -7.34 -0.48 11.64
N PHE A 72 -7.64 -1.58 12.34
CA PHE A 72 -6.91 -1.96 13.55
C PHE A 72 -5.41 -2.14 13.27
N LEU A 73 -5.07 -2.90 12.23
CA LEU A 73 -3.66 -3.08 11.83
C LEU A 73 -2.98 -1.75 11.48
N ALA A 74 -3.71 -0.82 10.84
CA ALA A 74 -3.22 0.51 10.53
C ALA A 74 -2.87 1.31 11.80
N ASP A 75 -3.81 1.35 12.75
CA ASP A 75 -3.66 2.12 13.98
C ASP A 75 -2.50 1.59 14.84
N GLU A 76 -2.42 0.27 15.03
CA GLU A 76 -1.34 -0.34 15.78
C GLU A 76 0.03 -0.18 15.09
N THR A 77 0.05 -0.28 13.75
CA THR A 77 1.27 -0.03 12.98
C THR A 77 1.75 1.42 13.14
N MET A 78 0.86 2.40 13.10
CA MET A 78 1.21 3.82 13.28
C MET A 78 1.74 4.09 14.68
N ARG A 79 1.10 3.56 15.74
CA ARG A 79 1.59 3.67 17.14
C ARG A 79 2.98 3.06 17.29
N PHE A 80 3.18 1.89 16.70
CA PHE A 80 4.48 1.21 16.72
C PHE A 80 5.55 2.02 15.98
N MET A 81 5.25 2.57 14.81
CA MET A 81 6.17 3.45 14.09
C MET A 81 6.55 4.68 14.89
N ASP A 82 5.60 5.29 15.61
CA ASP A 82 5.86 6.45 16.47
C ASP A 82 6.73 6.09 17.67
N SER A 83 6.59 4.89 18.22
CA SER A 83 7.45 4.36 19.28
C SER A 83 8.86 4.08 18.77
N LEU A 84 8.99 3.50 17.58
CA LEU A 84 10.29 3.27 16.94
C LEU A 84 11.03 4.58 16.62
N ARG A 85 10.35 5.61 16.16
CA ARG A 85 10.96 6.92 15.86
C ARG A 85 11.56 7.62 17.09
N LYS A 86 11.13 7.26 18.30
CA LYS A 86 11.69 7.79 19.55
C LYS A 86 13.00 7.12 19.96
N GLN A 87 13.35 5.99 19.33
CA GLN A 87 14.55 5.24 19.67
C GLN A 87 15.80 5.87 19.05
N PRO A 88 16.86 6.14 19.84
CA PRO A 88 18.05 6.84 19.34
C PRO A 88 18.87 6.04 18.31
N GLN A 89 18.67 4.74 18.27
CA GLN A 89 19.34 3.82 17.31
C GLN A 89 18.67 3.84 15.93
N ILE A 90 17.45 4.38 15.81
CA ILE A 90 16.63 4.37 14.61
C ILE A 90 16.73 5.74 13.92
N GLY A 91 17.17 5.73 12.67
CA GLY A 91 17.30 6.93 11.85
C GLY A 91 15.98 7.32 11.18
N SER A 92 15.29 6.35 10.60
CA SER A 92 13.96 6.57 10.00
C SER A 92 13.13 5.29 9.97
N VAL A 93 11.80 5.48 10.00
CA VAL A 93 10.82 4.40 9.82
C VAL A 93 9.83 4.83 8.74
N THR A 94 9.72 4.04 7.69
CA THR A 94 8.86 4.32 6.53
C THR A 94 7.99 3.13 6.18
N THR A 95 6.83 3.41 5.58
CA THR A 95 5.93 2.40 5.01
C THR A 95 5.27 2.93 3.74
N GLN A 96 4.94 2.04 2.82
CA GLN A 96 4.10 2.36 1.66
C GLN A 96 2.61 2.18 1.96
N PHE A 97 2.28 1.65 3.13
CA PHE A 97 0.90 1.45 3.53
C PHE A 97 0.25 2.80 3.89
N ASN A 98 -0.92 3.05 3.33
CA ASN A 98 -1.71 4.24 3.62
C ASN A 98 -3.18 3.84 3.79
N ALA A 99 -3.71 4.04 4.99
CA ALA A 99 -5.11 3.78 5.32
C ALA A 99 -6.02 5.02 5.13
N GLY A 100 -5.44 6.20 4.90
CA GLY A 100 -6.15 7.47 4.74
C GLY A 100 -6.51 7.83 3.30
N ILE A 101 -6.55 6.87 2.38
CA ILE A 101 -6.86 7.16 0.98
C ILE A 101 -8.34 7.55 0.85
N PRO A 102 -8.67 8.74 0.31
CA PRO A 102 -10.05 9.14 0.07
C PRO A 102 -10.74 8.16 -0.89
N GLN A 103 -11.85 7.61 -0.46
CA GLN A 103 -12.65 6.65 -1.20
C GLN A 103 -14.12 7.08 -1.20
N ARG A 104 -14.89 6.52 -2.10
CA ARG A 104 -16.34 6.67 -2.14
C ARG A 104 -16.98 5.31 -1.95
N ARG A 105 -17.83 5.20 -0.96
CA ARG A 105 -18.63 4.01 -0.72
C ARG A 105 -19.99 4.19 -1.35
N ILE A 106 -20.38 3.26 -2.22
CA ILE A 106 -21.72 3.19 -2.79
C ILE A 106 -22.51 2.22 -1.92
N GLU A 107 -23.46 2.74 -1.16
CA GLU A 107 -24.39 1.95 -0.35
C GLU A 107 -25.64 1.67 -1.20
N VAL A 108 -26.03 0.41 -1.23
CA VAL A 108 -27.15 -0.07 -2.03
C VAL A 108 -28.30 -0.44 -1.10
N ASP A 109 -29.44 0.19 -1.31
CA ASP A 109 -30.72 -0.26 -0.75
C ASP A 109 -31.20 -1.47 -1.55
N LYS A 110 -30.87 -2.66 -1.01
CA LYS A 110 -31.17 -3.93 -1.68
C LYS A 110 -32.67 -4.20 -1.83
N GLU A 111 -33.45 -3.81 -0.84
CA GLU A 111 -34.92 -4.00 -0.85
C GLU A 111 -35.54 -3.13 -1.94
N LYS A 112 -35.15 -1.87 -1.99
CA LYS A 112 -35.60 -0.93 -3.00
C LYS A 112 -35.18 -1.32 -4.42
N ALA A 113 -33.94 -1.81 -4.61
CA ALA A 113 -33.47 -2.31 -5.89
C ALA A 113 -34.31 -3.50 -6.37
N LEU A 114 -34.57 -4.48 -5.48
CA LEU A 114 -35.36 -5.65 -5.80
C LEU A 114 -36.85 -5.28 -6.06
N ALA A 115 -37.41 -4.34 -5.30
CA ALA A 115 -38.78 -3.84 -5.52
C ALA A 115 -38.92 -3.13 -6.89
N GLN A 116 -37.82 -2.53 -7.41
CA GLN A 116 -37.78 -1.96 -8.77
C GLN A 116 -37.44 -2.99 -9.86
N GLY A 117 -37.38 -4.28 -9.51
CA GLY A 117 -37.06 -5.35 -10.45
C GLY A 117 -35.58 -5.49 -10.81
N VAL A 118 -34.69 -4.73 -10.17
CA VAL A 118 -33.25 -4.75 -10.50
C VAL A 118 -32.56 -5.93 -9.84
N PRO A 119 -32.00 -6.90 -10.64
CA PRO A 119 -31.18 -7.97 -10.09
C PRO A 119 -29.86 -7.39 -9.53
N LEU A 120 -29.55 -7.65 -8.27
CA LEU A 120 -28.33 -7.14 -7.63
C LEU A 120 -27.06 -7.54 -8.39
N ARG A 121 -27.04 -8.74 -8.97
CA ARG A 121 -25.92 -9.21 -9.81
C ARG A 121 -25.70 -8.30 -11.03
N SER A 122 -26.78 -7.90 -11.68
CA SER A 122 -26.73 -7.00 -12.85
C SER A 122 -26.19 -5.62 -12.42
N PHE A 123 -26.69 -5.10 -11.33
CA PHE A 123 -26.19 -3.85 -10.73
C PHE A 123 -24.67 -3.91 -10.46
N TYR A 124 -24.20 -4.89 -9.67
CA TYR A 124 -22.76 -4.98 -9.34
C TYR A 124 -21.89 -5.18 -10.57
N LYS A 125 -22.34 -5.96 -11.56
CA LYS A 125 -21.62 -6.14 -12.82
C LYS A 125 -21.51 -4.83 -13.59
N THR A 126 -22.60 -4.08 -13.71
CA THR A 126 -22.63 -2.78 -14.40
C THR A 126 -21.71 -1.79 -13.71
N MET A 127 -21.79 -1.65 -12.38
CA MET A 127 -20.95 -0.75 -11.61
C MET A 127 -19.46 -1.13 -11.72
N SER A 128 -19.13 -2.41 -11.62
CA SER A 128 -17.76 -2.90 -11.79
C SER A 128 -17.22 -2.59 -13.19
N THR A 129 -18.04 -2.76 -14.23
CA THR A 129 -17.66 -2.47 -15.61
C THR A 129 -17.46 -0.98 -15.84
N LEU A 130 -18.42 -0.15 -15.42
CA LEU A 130 -18.39 1.29 -15.68
C LEU A 130 -17.32 2.01 -14.87
N LEU A 131 -17.16 1.67 -13.59
CA LEU A 131 -16.20 2.32 -12.70
C LEU A 131 -14.81 1.68 -12.73
N GLY A 132 -14.76 0.33 -12.69
CA GLY A 132 -13.51 -0.43 -12.60
C GLY A 132 -12.91 -0.80 -13.97
N GLY A 133 -13.74 -0.92 -14.97
CA GLY A 133 -13.37 -1.46 -16.27
C GLY A 133 -13.49 -2.99 -16.33
N SER A 134 -14.01 -3.50 -17.45
CA SER A 134 -14.12 -4.92 -17.74
C SER A 134 -13.24 -5.29 -18.92
N TYR A 135 -12.40 -6.29 -18.73
CA TYR A 135 -11.63 -6.89 -19.82
C TYR A 135 -12.57 -7.62 -20.78
N ILE A 136 -12.42 -7.35 -22.06
CA ILE A 136 -13.24 -7.95 -23.13
C ILE A 136 -12.44 -9.02 -23.87
N ASN A 137 -11.32 -8.64 -24.50
CA ASN A 137 -10.48 -9.55 -25.27
C ASN A 137 -9.08 -8.94 -25.52
N ASN A 138 -8.25 -9.73 -26.21
CA ASN A 138 -7.00 -9.27 -26.77
C ASN A 138 -7.10 -9.14 -28.29
N PHE A 139 -6.35 -8.20 -28.86
CA PHE A 139 -6.13 -8.14 -30.29
C PHE A 139 -4.64 -7.93 -30.61
N ASN A 140 -4.21 -8.48 -31.76
CA ASN A 140 -2.84 -8.32 -32.24
C ASN A 140 -2.78 -7.15 -33.23
N ARG A 141 -1.84 -6.21 -33.00
CA ARG A 141 -1.54 -5.13 -33.93
C ARG A 141 -0.07 -4.77 -33.87
N PHE A 142 0.56 -4.60 -35.03
CA PHE A 142 1.99 -4.27 -35.13
C PHE A 142 2.92 -5.23 -34.37
N GLY A 143 2.61 -6.53 -34.38
CA GLY A 143 3.40 -7.55 -33.68
C GLY A 143 3.30 -7.50 -32.14
N LYS A 144 2.38 -6.72 -31.59
CA LYS A 144 2.12 -6.62 -30.15
C LYS A 144 0.70 -7.04 -29.81
N LEU A 145 0.56 -7.65 -28.64
CA LEU A 145 -0.73 -8.01 -28.06
C LEU A 145 -1.28 -6.85 -27.23
N TYR A 146 -2.47 -6.37 -27.58
CA TYR A 146 -3.18 -5.31 -26.86
C TYR A 146 -4.40 -5.88 -26.15
N GLN A 147 -4.61 -5.45 -24.91
CA GLN A 147 -5.80 -5.80 -24.13
C GLN A 147 -6.89 -4.75 -24.34
N THR A 148 -8.12 -5.21 -24.59
CA THR A 148 -9.28 -4.33 -24.72
C THR A 148 -10.07 -4.31 -23.42
N TYR A 149 -10.33 -3.12 -22.92
CA TYR A 149 -11.18 -2.88 -21.74
C TYR A 149 -12.32 -1.95 -22.10
N ILE A 150 -13.52 -2.22 -21.55
CA ILE A 150 -14.65 -1.30 -21.58
C ILE A 150 -14.79 -0.63 -20.21
N GLN A 151 -14.97 0.68 -20.20
CA GLN A 151 -15.12 1.48 -19.00
C GLN A 151 -15.88 2.76 -19.34
N ALA A 152 -16.58 3.37 -18.36
CA ALA A 152 -17.17 4.68 -18.58
C ALA A 152 -16.09 5.72 -18.89
N ALA A 153 -16.40 6.69 -19.75
CA ALA A 153 -15.49 7.79 -20.03
C ALA A 153 -15.18 8.61 -18.77
N PRO A 154 -14.01 9.28 -18.68
CA PRO A 154 -13.57 9.95 -17.46
C PRO A 154 -14.57 10.95 -16.89
N GLU A 155 -15.29 11.67 -17.72
CA GLU A 155 -16.31 12.66 -17.34
C GLU A 155 -17.48 12.02 -16.57
N TYR A 156 -17.83 10.76 -16.86
CA TYR A 156 -18.91 10.00 -16.21
C TYR A 156 -18.46 9.22 -14.97
N ARG A 157 -17.22 9.37 -14.51
CA ARG A 157 -16.69 8.72 -13.30
C ARG A 157 -15.85 9.64 -12.42
N ARG A 158 -15.94 10.96 -12.66
CA ARG A 158 -15.12 11.95 -11.97
C ARG A 158 -15.58 12.21 -10.54
N ASP A 159 -16.89 12.32 -10.33
CA ASP A 159 -17.48 12.75 -9.07
C ASP A 159 -18.67 11.87 -8.63
N LYS A 160 -19.26 12.19 -7.47
CA LYS A 160 -20.39 11.44 -6.93
C LYS A 160 -21.69 11.60 -7.75
N TYR A 161 -21.83 12.71 -8.48
CA TYR A 161 -22.99 12.98 -9.31
C TYR A 161 -22.98 12.18 -10.61
N SER A 162 -21.81 11.62 -10.98
CA SER A 162 -21.70 10.73 -12.14
C SER A 162 -22.64 9.53 -12.07
N LEU A 163 -22.99 9.05 -10.86
CA LEU A 163 -23.93 7.95 -10.66
C LEU A 163 -25.36 8.26 -11.10
N GLU A 164 -25.75 9.52 -11.18
CA GLU A 164 -27.05 9.95 -11.69
C GLU A 164 -27.22 9.63 -13.19
N SER A 165 -26.11 9.49 -13.90
CA SER A 165 -26.08 9.14 -15.32
C SER A 165 -26.02 7.62 -15.57
N TYR A 166 -26.04 6.80 -14.53
CA TYR A 166 -25.95 5.36 -14.67
C TYR A 166 -27.30 4.69 -14.55
N PHE A 167 -27.53 3.72 -15.43
CA PHE A 167 -28.76 2.94 -15.49
C PHE A 167 -28.44 1.45 -15.47
N VAL A 168 -29.34 0.69 -14.92
CA VAL A 168 -29.27 -0.78 -14.88
C VAL A 168 -30.58 -1.34 -15.43
N ASP A 169 -30.49 -2.39 -16.23
CA ASP A 169 -31.62 -3.11 -16.77
C ASP A 169 -32.32 -3.94 -15.67
N ASP A 170 -33.64 -3.89 -15.61
CA ASP A 170 -34.50 -4.67 -14.70
C ASP A 170 -34.74 -6.12 -15.19
N GLY A 171 -34.17 -6.51 -16.32
CA GLY A 171 -34.39 -7.81 -16.95
C GLY A 171 -35.65 -7.88 -17.82
N GLN A 172 -36.45 -6.82 -17.87
CA GLN A 172 -37.64 -6.67 -18.71
C GLN A 172 -37.44 -5.64 -19.84
N GLY A 173 -36.26 -5.04 -19.89
CA GLY A 173 -35.88 -4.03 -20.88
C GLY A 173 -36.13 -2.58 -20.42
N ASN A 174 -36.48 -2.35 -19.16
CA ASN A 174 -36.56 -1.00 -18.60
C ASN A 174 -35.21 -0.60 -17.99
N SER A 175 -34.82 0.66 -18.21
CA SER A 175 -33.61 1.24 -17.65
C SER A 175 -33.91 1.97 -16.35
N ILE A 176 -33.44 1.42 -15.23
CA ILE A 176 -33.66 1.96 -13.88
C ILE A 176 -32.45 2.80 -13.48
N PRO A 177 -32.62 4.07 -13.07
CA PRO A 177 -31.50 4.91 -12.63
C PRO A 177 -30.90 4.37 -11.33
N VAL A 178 -29.57 4.22 -11.29
CA VAL A 178 -28.81 3.72 -10.14
C VAL A 178 -29.02 4.61 -8.91
N SER A 179 -29.11 5.91 -9.10
CA SER A 179 -29.36 6.87 -8.03
C SER A 179 -30.68 6.67 -7.29
N SER A 180 -31.65 5.95 -7.87
CA SER A 180 -32.94 5.70 -7.23
C SER A 180 -32.86 4.78 -6.00
N PHE A 181 -31.84 3.90 -5.93
CA PHE A 181 -31.67 2.91 -4.85
C PHE A 181 -30.24 2.86 -4.28
N THR A 182 -29.41 3.88 -4.59
CA THR A 182 -28.04 3.96 -4.04
C THR A 182 -27.78 5.30 -3.38
N THR A 183 -26.88 5.29 -2.40
CA THR A 183 -26.34 6.50 -1.75
C THR A 183 -24.82 6.47 -1.80
N VAL A 184 -24.18 7.61 -2.10
CA VAL A 184 -22.73 7.73 -2.11
C VAL A 184 -22.28 8.46 -0.86
N ARG A 185 -21.34 7.83 -0.12
CA ARG A 185 -20.69 8.45 1.03
C ARG A 185 -19.19 8.56 0.80
N ASP A 186 -18.63 9.69 1.14
CA ASP A 186 -17.19 9.86 1.19
C ASP A 186 -16.65 9.12 2.41
N THR A 187 -15.56 8.39 2.25
CA THR A 187 -14.89 7.61 3.28
C THR A 187 -13.38 7.59 3.03
N THR A 188 -12.63 7.04 3.94
CA THR A 188 -11.23 6.72 3.75
C THR A 188 -11.03 5.21 3.81
N GLY A 189 -9.95 4.73 3.23
CA GLY A 189 -9.62 3.32 3.27
C GLY A 189 -8.22 3.05 2.75
N VAL A 190 -7.85 1.78 2.70
CA VAL A 190 -6.56 1.33 2.19
C VAL A 190 -6.60 1.19 0.67
N GLU A 191 -5.49 1.47 0.01
CA GLU A 191 -5.36 1.26 -1.44
C GLU A 191 -5.23 -0.22 -1.79
N PHE A 192 -4.46 -0.95 -0.98
CA PHE A 192 -4.25 -2.39 -1.11
C PHE A 192 -4.04 -3.03 0.27
N VAL A 193 -4.34 -4.30 0.35
CA VAL A 193 -4.08 -5.13 1.53
C VAL A 193 -3.01 -6.15 1.15
N SER A 194 -1.86 -6.08 1.81
CA SER A 194 -0.81 -7.07 1.66
C SER A 194 -1.02 -8.24 2.63
N GLN A 195 -0.52 -9.40 2.23
CA GLN A 195 -0.44 -10.57 3.11
C GLN A 195 1.01 -11.08 3.13
N PHE A 196 1.46 -11.47 4.31
CA PHE A 196 2.73 -12.14 4.51
C PHE A 196 2.49 -13.36 5.42
N ASN A 197 2.92 -14.55 4.97
CA ASN A 197 2.64 -15.81 5.63
C ASN A 197 1.14 -16.01 5.95
N LEU A 198 0.26 -15.64 5.01
CA LEU A 198 -1.20 -15.72 5.10
C LEU A 198 -1.87 -14.71 6.05
N TYR A 199 -1.11 -13.95 6.82
CA TYR A 199 -1.64 -12.87 7.67
C TYR A 199 -1.69 -11.55 6.92
N ARG A 200 -2.71 -10.73 7.16
CA ARG A 200 -2.70 -9.33 6.70
C ARG A 200 -1.50 -8.63 7.31
N SER A 201 -0.74 -7.92 6.50
CA SER A 201 0.50 -7.33 6.96
C SER A 201 0.75 -5.94 6.40
N VAL A 202 1.49 -5.15 7.18
CA VAL A 202 2.07 -3.88 6.77
C VAL A 202 3.59 -4.02 6.78
N SER A 203 4.22 -3.70 5.66
CA SER A 203 5.68 -3.71 5.55
C SER A 203 6.25 -2.37 6.03
N LEU A 204 7.16 -2.44 7.00
CA LEU A 204 7.97 -1.32 7.46
C LEU A 204 9.40 -1.46 6.96
N THR A 205 9.99 -0.34 6.56
CA THR A 205 11.43 -0.23 6.30
C THR A 205 12.04 0.69 7.35
N VAL A 206 13.00 0.17 8.11
CA VAL A 206 13.70 0.88 9.18
C VAL A 206 15.14 1.10 8.77
N SER A 207 15.58 2.34 8.79
CA SER A 207 16.98 2.70 8.56
C SER A 207 17.69 2.95 9.88
N PRO A 208 18.87 2.37 10.10
CA PRO A 208 19.69 2.66 11.26
C PRO A 208 20.07 4.15 11.36
N ALA A 209 20.20 4.67 12.57
CA ALA A 209 20.84 5.95 12.82
C ALA A 209 22.34 5.89 12.46
N ALA A 210 22.95 7.05 12.22
CA ALA A 210 24.38 7.11 11.95
C ALA A 210 25.17 6.40 13.08
N ARG A 211 26.02 5.42 12.72
CA ARG A 211 26.81 4.57 13.62
C ARG A 211 26.07 3.44 14.36
N ALA A 212 24.75 3.27 14.16
CA ALA A 212 24.04 2.11 14.70
C ALA A 212 24.24 0.89 13.78
N SER A 213 24.50 -0.28 14.37
CA SER A 213 24.58 -1.52 13.60
C SER A 213 23.19 -2.09 13.34
N THR A 214 23.02 -2.79 12.22
CA THR A 214 21.76 -3.48 11.84
C THR A 214 21.30 -4.40 12.98
N THR A 215 22.18 -5.20 13.55
CA THR A 215 21.87 -6.12 14.66
C THR A 215 21.35 -5.37 15.90
N THR A 216 21.94 -4.22 16.25
CA THR A 216 21.48 -3.41 17.37
C THR A 216 20.08 -2.86 17.12
N VAL A 217 19.84 -2.35 15.90
CA VAL A 217 18.52 -1.82 15.53
C VAL A 217 17.46 -2.93 15.49
N MET A 218 17.79 -4.11 14.96
CA MET A 218 16.86 -5.26 14.98
C MET A 218 16.47 -5.67 16.41
N ARG A 219 17.42 -5.67 17.33
CA ARG A 219 17.14 -5.93 18.76
C ARG A 219 16.24 -4.85 19.37
N GLU A 220 16.48 -3.59 19.05
CA GLU A 220 15.67 -2.45 19.51
C GLU A 220 14.24 -2.54 18.96
N ILE A 221 14.08 -2.88 17.67
CA ILE A 221 12.77 -3.10 17.07
C ILE A 221 12.01 -4.22 17.79
N THR A 222 12.70 -5.33 18.10
CA THR A 222 12.07 -6.47 18.81
C THR A 222 11.65 -6.07 20.23
N ALA A 223 12.47 -5.34 20.96
CA ALA A 223 12.14 -4.85 22.31
C ALA A 223 10.95 -3.89 22.27
N THR A 224 10.99 -2.90 21.38
CA THR A 224 9.87 -1.94 21.20
C THR A 224 8.58 -2.64 20.80
N ALA A 225 8.65 -3.67 19.94
CA ALA A 225 7.47 -4.45 19.55
C ALA A 225 6.85 -5.16 20.76
N ALA A 226 7.66 -5.79 21.61
CA ALA A 226 7.20 -6.47 22.81
C ALA A 226 6.55 -5.52 23.84
N GLU A 227 6.96 -4.25 23.85
CA GLU A 227 6.44 -3.23 24.77
C GLU A 227 5.16 -2.55 24.25
N THR A 228 5.01 -2.43 22.93
CA THR A 228 4.00 -1.53 22.34
C THR A 228 2.92 -2.22 21.54
N LEU A 229 3.20 -3.39 20.99
CA LEU A 229 2.22 -4.13 20.20
C LEU A 229 1.39 -5.06 21.09
N PRO A 230 0.07 -5.14 20.85
CA PRO A 230 -0.77 -6.12 21.54
C PRO A 230 -0.51 -7.56 21.03
N ASP A 231 -0.92 -8.56 21.81
CA ASP A 231 -0.64 -9.98 21.51
C ASP A 231 -1.22 -10.49 20.18
N ASP A 232 -2.27 -9.83 19.68
CA ASP A 232 -2.92 -10.14 18.41
C ASP A 232 -2.19 -9.53 17.19
N ILE A 233 -1.14 -8.75 17.42
CA ILE A 233 -0.24 -8.22 16.38
C ILE A 233 1.13 -8.89 16.47
N GLY A 234 1.49 -9.62 15.40
CA GLY A 234 2.80 -10.24 15.27
C GLY A 234 3.79 -9.41 14.46
N THR A 235 5.06 -9.76 14.58
CA THR A 235 6.12 -9.22 13.74
C THR A 235 6.92 -10.33 13.07
N ALA A 236 7.34 -10.12 11.81
CA ALA A 236 8.19 -11.06 11.08
C ALA A 236 9.23 -10.31 10.25
N TRP A 237 10.45 -10.82 10.24
CA TRP A 237 11.50 -10.31 9.37
C TRP A 237 11.28 -10.75 7.92
N SER A 238 11.63 -9.91 6.97
CA SER A 238 11.59 -10.25 5.56
C SER A 238 12.82 -9.73 4.81
N GLY A 239 13.04 -10.23 3.59
CA GLY A 239 14.19 -9.84 2.78
C GLY A 239 15.55 -10.18 3.42
N THR A 240 16.49 -9.24 3.34
CA THR A 240 17.84 -9.38 3.93
C THR A 240 17.79 -9.50 5.44
N SER A 241 16.84 -8.85 6.11
CA SER A 241 16.70 -8.88 7.57
C SER A 241 16.34 -10.26 8.09
N TYR A 242 15.58 -11.05 7.33
CA TYR A 242 15.35 -12.46 7.65
C TYR A 242 16.63 -13.28 7.62
N GLN A 243 17.50 -13.04 6.62
CA GLN A 243 18.79 -13.73 6.51
C GLN A 243 19.72 -13.35 7.66
N GLU A 244 19.80 -12.08 8.03
CA GLU A 244 20.60 -11.62 9.17
C GLU A 244 20.10 -12.19 10.51
N ALA A 245 18.80 -12.23 10.73
CA ALA A 245 18.20 -12.82 11.94
C ALA A 245 18.53 -14.31 12.07
N ASN A 246 18.54 -15.05 10.95
CA ASN A 246 18.89 -16.47 10.93
C ASN A 246 20.39 -16.72 11.07
N ALA A 247 21.23 -15.91 10.41
CA ALA A 247 22.68 -16.01 10.51
C ALA A 247 23.18 -15.80 11.94
N SER A 248 22.60 -14.86 12.68
CA SER A 248 22.94 -14.62 14.09
C SER A 248 22.54 -15.77 15.02
N LYS A 249 21.48 -16.53 14.69
CA LYS A 249 21.10 -17.75 15.44
C LYS A 249 22.07 -18.92 15.17
N THR A 250 22.56 -19.05 13.93
CA THR A 250 23.43 -20.15 13.54
C THR A 250 24.89 -19.91 13.93
N GLY A 251 25.35 -18.65 13.93
CA GLY A 251 26.71 -18.27 14.31
C GLY A 251 27.06 -18.61 15.76
N GLY A 252 26.09 -18.58 16.68
CA GLY A 252 26.28 -19.02 18.07
C GLY A 252 26.51 -20.52 18.24
N LEU A 253 26.09 -21.35 17.28
CA LEU A 253 26.25 -22.81 17.31
C LEU A 253 27.59 -23.29 16.71
N VAL A 254 28.28 -22.46 15.93
CA VAL A 254 29.54 -22.81 15.28
C VAL A 254 30.76 -22.54 16.19
N TYR A 255 30.60 -21.72 17.22
CA TYR A 255 31.67 -21.33 18.17
C TYR A 255 31.43 -21.88 19.59
N ALA A 256 30.45 -22.73 19.80
CA ALA A 256 30.21 -23.47 21.04
C ALA A 256 30.63 -24.94 20.89
#